data_9e56a5f887d79fc65730f663bc4cd2d5
#
_entry.id   9e56a5f887d79fc65730f663bc4cd2d5
#
_cell.length_a   1.000
_cell.length_b   1.000
_cell.length_c   1.000
_cell.angle_alpha   90.00
_cell.angle_beta   90.00
_cell.angle_gamma   90.00
#
_symmetry.space_group_name_H-M   'P 1'
#
loop_
_entity.id
_entity.type
_entity.pdbx_description
1 polymer ?
#
loop_
_entity_poly.entity_id
_entity_poly.type
_entity_poly.pdbx_seq_one_letter_code
_entity_poly.pdbx_strand_id
1 'polypeptide(L)'
;MELAKWIANRIFLSFGLYFGISAPVIAQMQPVKNDVFWNTGEGQPINSQGGGIFRFKDPATKIEKYYWYGVHYKEADQYRQDPSVTLPNATFQAVTCYSSTDLVNWKTEGNVMTREGLEKTNRVTWVGRLGVAYVKELNQYAMFVQFGNQVLVALSDTPAGTFSWHQLIDMKPIIGTPNTGDQTVFTDPDTGKSYLVYSYGRGRNRIYVSEIGVKSGKVGLLDCTEIFKGASREGNCMFKYQGKYYMAASNIYGWDASFAYYLVAENIHGPYLPVNDMQVMEGSERDYAHVTQTGFFVNVKGSQKETVLYCGDRWANFAGNGLGYNQWFPLSFKNGTPYFNSLSSWNLDVLTGSWEVASDNNYVANGSFEADRNRIPSHVKPVQTFLLGWTTEVMEGSEVSLDSNRSPVLNYFNAKIDRTKVIGEKSLYISDKIPFKRKVSQIISSTPYVPLKDGSYTLKAMVKCSPGTAKIKMYAQSGAIKPALNIITADEAWKTIQIEKIKVTGGKIEIGFIGEGQANAFCCVDDVTLIPSVEK
;
A
#
# COMPACT_ATOMS: atom_id res chain seq x y z
N MET A 1 -57.06 -28.42 73.32
CA MET A 1 -56.92 -29.30 72.14
C MET A 1 -56.52 -28.42 70.94
N GLU A 2 -55.32 -28.67 70.49
CA GLU A 2 -54.67 -28.40 69.22
C GLU A 2 -54.45 -26.91 68.77
N LEU A 3 -53.28 -26.43 68.95
CA LEU A 3 -52.07 -26.49 68.16
C LEU A 3 -52.29 -26.02 66.69
N ALA A 4 -51.95 -24.79 66.39
CA ALA A 4 -51.62 -24.33 65.06
C ALA A 4 -50.24 -23.71 65.03
N LYS A 5 -49.36 -24.34 64.22
CA LYS A 5 -47.94 -23.99 64.06
C LYS A 5 -47.81 -22.78 63.13
N TRP A 6 -47.05 -21.83 63.65
CA TRP A 6 -46.51 -20.70 62.82
C TRP A 6 -45.30 -21.16 62.04
N ILE A 7 -45.33 -21.02 60.70
CA ILE A 7 -44.14 -21.17 59.88
C ILE A 7 -43.77 -19.78 59.37
N ALA A 8 -42.65 -19.25 59.88
CA ALA A 8 -42.05 -18.02 59.34
C ALA A 8 -41.19 -18.36 58.16
N ASN A 9 -41.59 -17.86 56.95
CA ASN A 9 -40.77 -17.88 55.76
C ASN A 9 -39.73 -16.76 55.84
N ARG A 10 -38.46 -17.11 56.04
CA ARG A 10 -37.32 -16.21 55.80
C ARG A 10 -36.92 -16.31 54.34
N ILE A 11 -37.21 -15.27 53.57
CA ILE A 11 -36.66 -15.07 52.25
C ILE A 11 -35.20 -14.61 52.41
N PHE A 12 -34.25 -15.49 52.10
CA PHE A 12 -32.84 -15.11 51.94
C PHE A 12 -32.71 -14.53 50.52
N LEU A 13 -32.56 -13.20 50.39
CA LEU A 13 -32.04 -12.56 49.20
C LEU A 13 -30.54 -12.80 49.16
N SER A 14 -30.10 -13.80 48.38
CA SER A 14 -28.70 -13.95 47.99
C SER A 14 -28.39 -12.96 46.88
N PHE A 15 -27.74 -11.86 47.21
CA PHE A 15 -27.04 -11.02 46.21
C PHE A 15 -25.84 -11.82 45.68
N GLY A 16 -26.04 -12.48 44.57
CA GLY A 16 -24.94 -13.03 43.78
C GLY A 16 -24.18 -11.88 43.12
N LEU A 17 -23.03 -11.48 43.68
CA LEU A 17 -22.03 -10.69 42.96
C LEU A 17 -21.52 -11.56 41.81
N TYR A 18 -22.05 -11.36 40.61
CA TYR A 18 -21.40 -11.83 39.40
C TYR A 18 -20.12 -11.00 39.20
N PHE A 19 -19.02 -11.48 39.72
CA PHE A 19 -17.71 -11.09 39.17
C PHE A 19 -17.62 -11.66 37.76
N GLY A 20 -17.91 -10.82 36.80
CA GLY A 20 -17.57 -11.10 35.40
C GLY A 20 -16.05 -11.22 35.33
N ILE A 21 -15.54 -12.44 35.39
CA ILE A 21 -14.15 -12.72 34.99
C ILE A 21 -14.16 -12.46 33.48
N SER A 22 -13.77 -11.25 33.08
CA SER A 22 -13.39 -11.01 31.69
C SER A 22 -12.19 -11.92 31.43
N ALA A 23 -12.41 -12.99 30.68
CA ALA A 23 -11.31 -13.78 30.14
C ALA A 23 -10.33 -12.82 29.48
N PRO A 24 -9.02 -12.95 29.70
CA PRO A 24 -8.05 -12.13 29.03
C PRO A 24 -8.27 -12.34 27.52
N VAL A 25 -8.55 -11.27 26.79
CA VAL A 25 -8.57 -11.29 25.34
C VAL A 25 -7.13 -11.62 24.93
N ILE A 26 -6.91 -12.87 24.52
CA ILE A 26 -5.60 -13.30 24.05
C ILE A 26 -5.38 -12.54 22.74
N ALA A 27 -4.33 -11.73 22.70
CA ALA A 27 -3.87 -11.06 21.50
C ALA A 27 -3.71 -12.10 20.38
N GLN A 28 -4.47 -11.94 19.29
CA GLN A 28 -4.43 -12.86 18.16
C GLN A 28 -3.80 -12.14 16.97
N MET A 29 -2.47 -12.27 16.86
CA MET A 29 -1.71 -11.77 15.72
C MET A 29 -2.18 -12.44 14.44
N GLN A 30 -2.59 -11.66 13.46
CA GLN A 30 -3.04 -12.10 12.14
C GLN A 30 -1.99 -11.71 11.07
N PRO A 31 -1.61 -12.63 10.17
CA PRO A 31 -0.57 -12.37 9.18
C PRO A 31 -1.07 -11.45 8.05
N VAL A 32 -0.32 -10.42 7.75
CA VAL A 32 -0.47 -9.57 6.55
C VAL A 32 0.72 -9.83 5.65
N LYS A 33 0.45 -10.23 4.41
CA LYS A 33 1.48 -10.50 3.39
C LYS A 33 1.32 -9.54 2.23
N ASN A 34 2.41 -8.88 1.88
CA ASN A 34 2.53 -8.04 0.70
C ASN A 34 3.11 -8.82 -0.48
N ASP A 35 3.23 -8.21 -1.65
CA ASP A 35 3.73 -8.80 -2.89
C ASP A 35 2.91 -9.99 -3.41
N VAL A 36 1.67 -10.15 -2.95
CA VAL A 36 0.75 -11.21 -3.36
C VAL A 36 -0.65 -10.66 -3.60
N PHE A 37 -1.41 -11.32 -4.44
CA PHE A 37 -2.84 -11.06 -4.55
C PHE A 37 -3.59 -11.59 -3.34
N TRP A 38 -4.43 -10.74 -2.75
CA TRP A 38 -5.22 -11.14 -1.58
C TRP A 38 -6.53 -11.81 -1.97
N ASN A 39 -6.96 -12.73 -1.11
CA ASN A 39 -8.24 -13.39 -1.18
C ASN A 39 -9.02 -13.17 0.14
N THR A 40 -10.33 -13.32 0.06
CA THR A 40 -11.19 -13.41 1.24
C THR A 40 -10.92 -14.69 2.02
N GLY A 41 -11.46 -14.79 3.24
CA GLY A 41 -11.37 -16.02 4.03
C GLY A 41 -12.02 -17.25 3.34
N GLU A 42 -12.89 -17.01 2.35
CA GLU A 42 -13.55 -18.04 1.54
C GLU A 42 -12.78 -18.33 0.23
N GLY A 43 -11.59 -17.75 0.05
CA GLY A 43 -10.74 -17.95 -1.14
C GLY A 43 -11.15 -17.14 -2.37
N GLN A 44 -12.11 -16.21 -2.26
CA GLN A 44 -12.51 -15.36 -3.39
C GLN A 44 -11.50 -14.22 -3.58
N PRO A 45 -11.22 -13.80 -4.83
CA PRO A 45 -10.37 -12.66 -5.11
C PRO A 45 -10.85 -11.37 -4.43
N ILE A 46 -9.92 -10.60 -3.86
CA ILE A 46 -10.17 -9.23 -3.46
C ILE A 46 -9.79 -8.32 -4.62
N ASN A 47 -10.77 -7.65 -5.20
CA ASN A 47 -10.61 -6.66 -6.26
C ASN A 47 -11.10 -5.32 -5.72
N SER A 48 -10.18 -4.48 -5.21
CA SER A 48 -10.54 -3.25 -4.50
C SER A 48 -9.50 -2.15 -4.76
N GLN A 49 -9.50 -1.63 -5.98
CA GLN A 49 -8.51 -0.65 -6.42
C GLN A 49 -8.96 0.78 -6.18
N GLY A 50 -8.03 1.65 -5.82
CA GLY A 50 -8.29 3.07 -5.61
C GLY A 50 -9.34 3.39 -4.57
N GLY A 51 -9.64 2.44 -3.67
CA GLY A 51 -10.70 2.53 -2.70
C GLY A 51 -10.28 3.05 -1.34
N GLY A 52 -11.03 2.63 -0.32
CA GLY A 52 -10.76 2.97 1.08
C GLY A 52 -11.47 2.03 2.04
N ILE A 53 -11.01 2.03 3.29
CA ILE A 53 -11.59 1.28 4.39
C ILE A 53 -12.20 2.24 5.39
N PHE A 54 -13.46 1.97 5.75
CA PHE A 54 -14.25 2.80 6.66
C PHE A 54 -14.84 1.91 7.76
N ARG A 55 -14.98 2.48 8.95
CA ARG A 55 -15.51 1.77 10.10
C ARG A 55 -16.95 2.18 10.36
N PHE A 56 -17.87 1.23 10.29
CA PHE A 56 -19.28 1.44 10.52
C PHE A 56 -19.87 0.36 11.41
N LYS A 57 -20.98 0.70 12.09
CA LYS A 57 -21.79 -0.30 12.79
C LYS A 57 -22.58 -1.11 11.76
N ASP A 58 -22.44 -2.42 11.83
CA ASP A 58 -23.27 -3.34 11.07
C ASP A 58 -24.75 -3.18 11.49
N PRO A 59 -25.67 -2.93 10.55
CA PRO A 59 -27.07 -2.64 10.90
C PRO A 59 -27.79 -3.78 11.60
N ALA A 60 -27.43 -5.04 11.29
CA ALA A 60 -28.06 -6.24 11.85
C ALA A 60 -27.48 -6.60 13.23
N THR A 61 -26.14 -6.67 13.35
CA THR A 61 -25.47 -7.14 14.55
C THR A 61 -25.11 -6.03 15.53
N LYS A 62 -25.17 -4.76 15.11
CA LYS A 62 -24.72 -3.56 15.85
C LYS A 62 -23.22 -3.57 16.20
N ILE A 63 -22.46 -4.54 15.71
CA ILE A 63 -21.02 -4.64 15.90
C ILE A 63 -20.33 -3.69 14.92
N GLU A 64 -19.28 -3.01 15.33
CA GLU A 64 -18.44 -2.22 14.45
C GLU A 64 -17.58 -3.14 13.59
N LYS A 65 -17.61 -2.89 12.28
CA LYS A 65 -16.82 -3.58 11.27
C LYS A 65 -16.08 -2.59 10.40
N TYR A 66 -15.00 -3.06 9.81
CA TYR A 66 -14.32 -2.40 8.71
C TYR A 66 -14.99 -2.81 7.40
N TYR A 67 -15.30 -1.84 6.56
CA TYR A 67 -15.83 -2.05 5.22
C TYR A 67 -14.84 -1.49 4.21
N TRP A 68 -14.37 -2.37 3.35
CA TRP A 68 -13.41 -2.03 2.30
C TRP A 68 -14.13 -1.93 0.96
N TYR A 69 -14.11 -0.73 0.37
CA TYR A 69 -14.68 -0.47 -0.93
C TYR A 69 -13.56 -0.19 -1.92
N GLY A 70 -13.76 -0.61 -3.18
CA GLY A 70 -12.85 -0.30 -4.27
C GLY A 70 -13.41 -0.71 -5.62
N VAL A 71 -12.69 -0.35 -6.67
CA VAL A 71 -13.12 -0.61 -8.03
C VAL A 71 -12.68 -2.02 -8.45
N HIS A 72 -13.61 -2.76 -9.03
CA HIS A 72 -13.36 -3.98 -9.78
C HIS A 72 -13.40 -3.67 -11.27
N TYR A 73 -12.27 -3.88 -11.94
CA TYR A 73 -12.16 -3.79 -13.39
C TYR A 73 -12.33 -5.17 -14.01
N LYS A 74 -13.02 -5.25 -15.15
CA LYS A 74 -13.28 -6.50 -15.87
C LYS A 74 -12.01 -7.32 -16.16
N GLU A 75 -10.92 -6.64 -16.43
CA GLU A 75 -9.63 -7.25 -16.78
C GLU A 75 -8.81 -7.73 -15.56
N ALA A 76 -9.29 -7.43 -14.33
CA ALA A 76 -8.55 -7.79 -13.11
C ALA A 76 -8.41 -9.30 -12.91
N ASP A 77 -9.40 -10.09 -13.30
CA ASP A 77 -9.33 -11.55 -13.18
C ASP A 77 -8.27 -12.14 -14.11
N GLN A 78 -8.16 -11.62 -15.35
CA GLN A 78 -7.11 -12.02 -16.29
C GLN A 78 -5.73 -11.61 -15.78
N TYR A 79 -5.60 -10.38 -15.25
CA TYR A 79 -4.36 -9.90 -14.65
C TYR A 79 -3.90 -10.78 -13.47
N ARG A 80 -4.83 -11.23 -12.63
CA ARG A 80 -4.51 -12.14 -11.51
C ARG A 80 -4.08 -13.53 -11.97
N GLN A 81 -4.63 -14.04 -13.07
CA GLN A 81 -4.26 -15.33 -13.64
C GLN A 81 -2.87 -15.31 -14.27
N ASP A 82 -2.55 -14.23 -14.96
CA ASP A 82 -1.24 -14.01 -15.59
C ASP A 82 -0.83 -12.52 -15.51
N PRO A 83 -0.13 -12.09 -14.45
CA PRO A 83 0.31 -10.71 -14.30
C PRO A 83 1.35 -10.25 -15.34
N SER A 84 1.91 -11.15 -16.15
CA SER A 84 2.87 -10.82 -17.21
C SER A 84 2.21 -10.31 -18.48
N VAL A 85 0.89 -10.45 -18.62
CA VAL A 85 0.14 -10.03 -19.81
C VAL A 85 -0.12 -8.54 -19.80
N THR A 86 0.18 -7.87 -20.91
CA THR A 86 -0.20 -6.47 -21.12
C THR A 86 -1.69 -6.40 -21.49
N LEU A 87 -2.47 -5.68 -20.67
CA LEU A 87 -3.91 -5.48 -20.87
C LEU A 87 -4.17 -4.02 -21.25
N PRO A 88 -4.74 -3.75 -22.44
CA PRO A 88 -4.87 -2.37 -22.95
C PRO A 88 -5.92 -1.53 -22.21
N ASN A 89 -6.82 -2.17 -21.46
CA ASN A 89 -7.95 -1.52 -20.83
C ASN A 89 -8.02 -1.86 -19.33
N ALA A 90 -8.65 -0.95 -18.58
CA ALA A 90 -9.17 -1.16 -17.25
C ALA A 90 -10.65 -0.71 -17.28
N THR A 91 -11.54 -1.65 -17.62
CA THR A 91 -12.95 -1.37 -17.84
C THR A 91 -13.70 -1.47 -16.53
N PHE A 92 -14.35 -0.40 -16.10
CA PHE A 92 -15.18 -0.41 -14.89
C PHE A 92 -16.28 -1.49 -14.98
N GLN A 93 -16.34 -2.35 -13.97
CA GLN A 93 -17.35 -3.37 -13.81
C GLN A 93 -18.27 -3.06 -12.61
N ALA A 94 -17.68 -2.84 -11.44
CA ALA A 94 -18.41 -2.55 -10.21
C ALA A 94 -17.53 -1.85 -9.18
N VAL A 95 -18.17 -1.29 -8.15
CA VAL A 95 -17.54 -1.08 -6.84
C VAL A 95 -17.88 -2.28 -5.98
N THR A 96 -16.85 -2.95 -5.48
CA THR A 96 -16.95 -4.09 -4.56
C THR A 96 -16.99 -3.61 -3.11
N CYS A 97 -17.54 -4.43 -2.23
CA CYS A 97 -17.52 -4.23 -0.80
C CYS A 97 -17.10 -5.52 -0.09
N TYR A 98 -16.19 -5.40 0.85
CA TYR A 98 -15.76 -6.47 1.76
C TYR A 98 -15.90 -5.99 3.19
N SER A 99 -16.17 -6.90 4.14
CA SER A 99 -16.20 -6.57 5.56
C SER A 99 -15.23 -7.42 6.37
N SER A 100 -14.71 -6.85 7.45
CA SER A 100 -13.81 -7.52 8.40
C SER A 100 -13.96 -6.95 9.80
N THR A 101 -13.63 -7.75 10.82
CA THR A 101 -13.48 -7.29 12.20
C THR A 101 -12.02 -7.15 12.62
N ASP A 102 -11.08 -7.66 11.83
CA ASP A 102 -9.65 -7.74 12.16
C ASP A 102 -8.70 -7.20 11.06
N LEU A 103 -9.26 -6.64 9.96
CA LEU A 103 -8.52 -6.09 8.80
C LEU A 103 -7.72 -7.13 8.00
N VAL A 104 -7.74 -8.39 8.36
CA VAL A 104 -6.99 -9.47 7.68
C VAL A 104 -7.94 -10.49 7.07
N ASN A 105 -8.93 -10.93 7.85
CA ASN A 105 -9.92 -11.90 7.39
C ASN A 105 -11.14 -11.16 6.81
N TRP A 106 -11.19 -11.10 5.49
CA TRP A 106 -12.22 -10.39 4.74
C TRP A 106 -13.31 -11.34 4.27
N LYS A 107 -14.56 -10.88 4.37
CA LYS A 107 -15.75 -11.50 3.80
C LYS A 107 -16.25 -10.64 2.66
N THR A 108 -16.65 -11.25 1.54
CA THR A 108 -17.30 -10.51 0.46
C THR A 108 -18.73 -10.11 0.84
N GLU A 109 -19.08 -8.86 0.64
CA GLU A 109 -20.45 -8.34 0.78
C GLU A 109 -21.11 -8.15 -0.60
N GLY A 110 -20.33 -8.21 -1.69
CA GLY A 110 -20.80 -8.13 -3.07
C GLY A 110 -20.47 -6.82 -3.78
N ASN A 111 -21.14 -6.62 -4.91
CA ASN A 111 -21.05 -5.41 -5.71
C ASN A 111 -22.07 -4.38 -5.19
N VAL A 112 -21.58 -3.28 -4.64
CA VAL A 112 -22.44 -2.23 -4.05
C VAL A 112 -22.79 -1.11 -5.04
N MET A 113 -22.08 -1.03 -6.16
CA MET A 113 -22.42 -0.14 -7.28
C MET A 113 -22.00 -0.80 -8.58
N THR A 114 -22.91 -0.90 -9.54
CA THR A 114 -22.66 -1.51 -10.85
C THR A 114 -22.72 -0.47 -11.96
N ARG A 115 -22.36 -0.87 -13.16
CA ARG A 115 -22.42 -0.03 -14.34
C ARG A 115 -23.83 0.47 -14.62
N GLU A 116 -24.85 -0.38 -14.48
CA GLU A 116 -26.26 -0.04 -14.68
C GLU A 116 -26.73 1.05 -13.70
N GLY A 117 -26.21 1.04 -12.47
CA GLY A 117 -26.46 2.09 -11.48
C GLY A 117 -25.90 3.46 -11.87
N LEU A 118 -24.94 3.51 -12.78
CA LEU A 118 -24.26 4.72 -13.28
C LEU A 118 -24.81 5.20 -14.63
N GLU A 119 -25.64 4.44 -15.33
CA GLU A 119 -26.10 4.73 -16.71
C GLU A 119 -27.09 5.88 -16.83
N LYS A 120 -27.41 6.61 -15.76
CA LYS A 120 -28.17 7.88 -15.85
C LYS A 120 -27.45 8.96 -16.67
N THR A 121 -26.17 8.77 -16.95
CA THR A 121 -25.43 9.55 -17.92
C THR A 121 -25.05 8.63 -19.08
N ASN A 122 -25.40 8.97 -20.31
CA ASN A 122 -25.07 8.20 -21.52
C ASN A 122 -23.57 7.96 -21.78
N ARG A 123 -22.71 8.14 -20.78
CA ARG A 123 -21.27 7.93 -20.83
C ARG A 123 -20.77 7.40 -19.49
N VAL A 124 -20.54 6.10 -19.37
CA VAL A 124 -19.71 5.56 -18.30
C VAL A 124 -18.27 5.96 -18.59
N THR A 125 -17.80 6.94 -17.84
CA THR A 125 -16.42 7.37 -17.85
C THR A 125 -15.59 6.48 -16.91
N TRP A 126 -14.29 6.73 -16.85
CA TRP A 126 -13.43 6.08 -15.88
C TRP A 126 -13.89 6.36 -14.44
N VAL A 127 -13.97 5.30 -13.63
CA VAL A 127 -14.30 5.34 -12.20
C VAL A 127 -13.01 5.07 -11.44
N GLY A 128 -12.61 6.01 -10.62
CA GLY A 128 -11.35 5.96 -9.89
C GLY A 128 -11.54 5.95 -8.38
N ARG A 129 -10.73 6.74 -7.69
CA ARG A 129 -10.69 6.78 -6.23
C ARG A 129 -12.04 7.11 -5.62
N LEU A 130 -12.36 6.46 -4.52
CA LEU A 130 -13.64 6.59 -3.83
C LEU A 130 -13.49 6.51 -2.30
N GLY A 131 -14.54 6.98 -1.62
CA GLY A 131 -14.65 6.86 -0.16
C GLY A 131 -16.10 6.96 0.28
N VAL A 132 -16.39 6.50 1.50
CA VAL A 132 -17.75 6.44 2.04
C VAL A 132 -17.83 7.20 3.36
N ALA A 133 -18.85 8.05 3.49
CA ALA A 133 -19.20 8.77 4.71
C ALA A 133 -20.58 8.32 5.20
N TYR A 134 -20.77 8.24 6.53
CA TYR A 134 -22.10 8.16 7.10
C TYR A 134 -22.66 9.57 7.32
N VAL A 135 -23.79 9.87 6.67
CA VAL A 135 -24.48 11.16 6.74
C VAL A 135 -25.62 11.07 7.74
N LYS A 136 -25.36 11.54 8.95
CA LYS A 136 -26.25 11.40 10.10
C LYS A 136 -27.62 12.02 9.88
N GLU A 137 -27.69 13.17 9.21
CA GLU A 137 -28.90 13.92 8.94
C GLU A 137 -29.91 13.16 8.07
N LEU A 138 -29.42 12.26 7.21
CA LEU A 138 -30.24 11.41 6.36
C LEU A 138 -30.32 9.96 6.85
N ASN A 139 -29.52 9.60 7.85
CA ASN A 139 -29.32 8.22 8.28
C ASN A 139 -28.92 7.30 7.11
N GLN A 140 -28.05 7.79 6.22
CA GLN A 140 -27.61 7.11 5.01
C GLN A 140 -26.08 7.14 4.87
N TYR A 141 -25.57 6.24 4.05
CA TYR A 141 -24.17 6.17 3.64
C TYR A 141 -24.02 6.85 2.29
N ALA A 142 -23.08 7.78 2.19
CA ALA A 142 -22.78 8.52 0.96
C ALA A 142 -21.42 8.10 0.42
N MET A 143 -21.39 7.52 -0.76
CA MET A 143 -20.17 7.19 -1.48
C MET A 143 -19.82 8.35 -2.41
N PHE A 144 -18.60 8.88 -2.24
CA PHE A 144 -18.00 9.88 -3.10
C PHE A 144 -17.06 9.18 -4.07
N VAL A 145 -17.27 9.36 -5.36
CA VAL A 145 -16.58 8.61 -6.42
C VAL A 145 -15.96 9.59 -7.41
N GLN A 146 -14.66 9.40 -7.70
CA GLN A 146 -14.03 10.06 -8.84
C GLN A 146 -14.60 9.47 -10.14
N PHE A 147 -15.49 10.24 -10.76
CA PHE A 147 -16.20 9.87 -11.99
C PHE A 147 -15.61 10.68 -13.15
N GLY A 148 -14.61 10.13 -13.81
CA GLY A 148 -13.71 10.90 -14.67
C GLY A 148 -12.99 11.99 -13.88
N ASN A 149 -13.26 13.26 -14.23
CA ASN A 149 -12.76 14.42 -13.50
C ASN A 149 -13.83 15.10 -12.64
N GLN A 150 -14.92 14.40 -12.28
CA GLN A 150 -16.04 14.93 -11.52
C GLN A 150 -16.22 14.17 -10.20
N VAL A 151 -16.96 14.76 -9.28
CA VAL A 151 -17.33 14.15 -7.99
C VAL A 151 -18.76 13.64 -8.07
N LEU A 152 -18.91 12.32 -8.16
CA LEU A 152 -20.21 11.66 -8.06
C LEU A 152 -20.52 11.35 -6.59
N VAL A 153 -21.77 11.57 -6.18
CA VAL A 153 -22.32 11.09 -4.90
C VAL A 153 -23.39 10.04 -5.17
N ALA A 154 -23.29 8.90 -4.49
CA ALA A 154 -24.29 7.85 -4.47
C ALA A 154 -24.66 7.50 -3.04
N LEU A 155 -25.94 7.14 -2.79
CA LEU A 155 -26.45 6.88 -1.45
C LEU A 155 -26.91 5.43 -1.27
N SER A 156 -26.74 4.93 -0.05
CA SER A 156 -27.25 3.63 0.40
C SER A 156 -27.75 3.72 1.84
N ASP A 157 -28.77 2.90 2.19
CA ASP A 157 -29.31 2.81 3.54
C ASP A 157 -28.42 1.96 4.48
N THR A 158 -27.53 1.14 3.92
CA THR A 158 -26.62 0.29 4.69
C THR A 158 -25.21 0.33 4.12
N PRO A 159 -24.16 0.05 4.91
CA PRO A 159 -22.79 0.12 4.41
C PRO A 159 -22.49 -0.89 3.29
N ALA A 160 -23.17 -2.04 3.27
CA ALA A 160 -23.03 -3.07 2.25
C ALA A 160 -24.20 -3.12 1.26
N GLY A 161 -25.11 -2.14 1.29
CA GLY A 161 -26.25 -2.05 0.39
C GLY A 161 -25.86 -1.46 -0.97
N THR A 162 -26.83 -1.47 -1.88
CA THR A 162 -26.65 -0.85 -3.20
C THR A 162 -26.59 0.66 -3.07
N PHE A 163 -25.52 1.26 -3.56
CA PHE A 163 -25.37 2.71 -3.69
C PHE A 163 -26.02 3.18 -4.99
N SER A 164 -27.04 3.99 -4.87
CA SER A 164 -27.79 4.56 -5.99
C SER A 164 -27.33 5.97 -6.28
N TRP A 165 -27.31 6.34 -7.55
CA TRP A 165 -26.99 7.69 -8.01
C TRP A 165 -27.78 8.74 -7.24
N HIS A 166 -27.06 9.72 -6.67
CA HIS A 166 -27.66 10.87 -6.00
C HIS A 166 -27.45 12.15 -6.82
N GLN A 167 -26.19 12.56 -7.03
CA GLN A 167 -25.85 13.72 -7.84
C GLN A 167 -24.39 13.75 -8.30
N LEU A 168 -24.11 14.58 -9.30
CA LEU A 168 -22.77 15.12 -9.54
C LEU A 168 -22.66 16.46 -8.84
N ILE A 169 -21.58 16.68 -8.08
CA ILE A 169 -21.32 17.98 -7.45
C ILE A 169 -20.73 18.92 -8.51
N ASP A 170 -21.34 20.09 -8.68
CA ASP A 170 -20.71 21.16 -9.46
C ASP A 170 -19.58 21.80 -8.66
N MET A 171 -18.35 21.47 -9.04
CA MET A 171 -17.15 21.96 -8.38
C MET A 171 -16.73 23.36 -8.84
N LYS A 172 -17.31 23.90 -9.93
CA LYS A 172 -16.93 25.20 -10.48
C LYS A 172 -17.13 26.37 -9.50
N PRO A 173 -18.25 26.48 -8.78
CA PRO A 173 -18.41 27.55 -7.77
C PRO A 173 -17.55 27.31 -6.52
N ILE A 174 -17.02 26.10 -6.29
CA ILE A 174 -16.24 25.74 -5.09
C ILE A 174 -14.75 26.02 -5.31
N ILE A 175 -14.18 25.54 -6.43
CA ILE A 175 -12.74 25.62 -6.72
C ILE A 175 -12.41 26.30 -8.07
N GLY A 176 -13.39 26.94 -8.72
CA GLY A 176 -13.20 27.67 -9.98
C GLY A 176 -13.14 26.80 -11.24
N THR A 177 -13.25 25.47 -11.13
CA THR A 177 -13.27 24.51 -12.24
C THR A 177 -14.21 23.35 -11.92
N PRO A 178 -14.88 22.76 -12.92
CA PRO A 178 -15.68 21.55 -12.69
C PRO A 178 -14.84 20.30 -12.44
N ASN A 179 -13.53 20.35 -12.72
CA ASN A 179 -12.64 19.21 -12.71
C ASN A 179 -11.89 19.08 -11.39
N THR A 180 -11.89 17.87 -10.84
CA THR A 180 -11.08 17.44 -9.71
C THR A 180 -10.08 16.37 -10.15
N GLY A 181 -9.02 16.18 -9.37
CA GLY A 181 -8.14 15.01 -9.45
C GLY A 181 -8.54 13.95 -8.44
N ASP A 182 -7.53 13.22 -7.93
CA ASP A 182 -7.73 12.18 -6.93
C ASP A 182 -8.43 12.69 -5.69
N GLN A 183 -9.25 11.82 -5.11
CA GLN A 183 -10.02 12.13 -3.90
C GLN A 183 -10.10 10.94 -2.95
N THR A 184 -10.34 11.22 -1.67
CA THR A 184 -10.68 10.24 -0.64
C THR A 184 -11.63 10.84 0.38
N VAL A 185 -12.27 10.00 1.18
CA VAL A 185 -13.04 10.42 2.36
C VAL A 185 -12.21 10.14 3.61
N PHE A 186 -12.13 11.14 4.47
CA PHE A 186 -11.58 11.01 5.81
C PHE A 186 -12.68 11.27 6.84
N THR A 187 -12.87 10.35 7.79
CA THR A 187 -13.75 10.55 8.95
C THR A 187 -12.90 10.80 10.19
N ASP A 188 -13.08 11.96 10.80
CA ASP A 188 -12.38 12.32 12.04
C ASP A 188 -12.87 11.41 13.18
N PRO A 189 -12.01 10.60 13.77
CA PRO A 189 -12.40 9.63 14.80
C PRO A 189 -12.87 10.27 16.12
N ASP A 190 -12.57 11.55 16.35
CA ASP A 190 -12.92 12.23 17.59
C ASP A 190 -14.26 12.98 17.48
N THR A 191 -14.58 13.51 16.31
CA THR A 191 -15.82 14.29 16.06
C THR A 191 -16.88 13.49 15.32
N GLY A 192 -16.49 12.44 14.59
CA GLY A 192 -17.35 11.66 13.69
C GLY A 192 -17.72 12.42 12.40
N LYS A 193 -17.20 13.62 12.18
CA LYS A 193 -17.38 14.37 10.94
C LYS A 193 -16.57 13.76 9.81
N SER A 194 -17.15 13.75 8.62
CA SER A 194 -16.48 13.25 7.41
C SER A 194 -16.12 14.39 6.47
N TYR A 195 -15.00 14.24 5.79
CA TYR A 195 -14.44 15.24 4.89
C TYR A 195 -14.03 14.59 3.56
N LEU A 196 -14.29 15.30 2.46
CA LEU A 196 -13.69 14.98 1.18
C LEU A 196 -12.34 15.68 1.07
N VAL A 197 -11.27 14.91 0.81
CA VAL A 197 -9.91 15.40 0.54
C VAL A 197 -9.66 15.18 -0.94
N TYR A 198 -9.41 16.24 -1.71
CA TYR A 198 -9.36 16.16 -3.17
C TYR A 198 -8.38 17.15 -3.79
N SER A 199 -7.80 16.77 -4.92
CA SER A 199 -6.89 17.64 -5.66
C SER A 199 -7.59 18.45 -6.74
N TYR A 200 -6.98 19.58 -7.10
CA TYR A 200 -7.37 20.42 -8.24
C TYR A 200 -7.17 19.67 -9.56
N GLY A 201 -8.16 19.68 -10.43
CA GLY A 201 -8.16 18.86 -11.63
C GLY A 201 -7.11 19.24 -12.69
N ARG A 202 -6.73 20.52 -12.77
CA ARG A 202 -5.69 21.00 -13.68
C ARG A 202 -4.36 21.05 -12.95
N GLY A 203 -3.39 20.20 -13.38
CA GLY A 203 -2.03 20.21 -12.83
C GLY A 203 -1.91 19.63 -11.41
N ARG A 204 -3.00 19.34 -10.73
CA ARG A 204 -3.02 18.72 -9.37
C ARG A 204 -2.08 19.38 -8.35
N ASN A 205 -1.89 20.69 -8.49
CA ASN A 205 -0.96 21.49 -7.69
C ASN A 205 -1.60 22.16 -6.47
N ARG A 206 -2.86 21.79 -6.18
CA ARG A 206 -3.61 22.23 -5.00
C ARG A 206 -4.39 21.06 -4.44
N ILE A 207 -4.50 21.01 -3.11
CA ILE A 207 -5.31 20.04 -2.39
C ILE A 207 -6.26 20.79 -1.47
N TYR A 208 -7.50 20.32 -1.43
CA TYR A 208 -8.60 20.88 -0.66
C TYR A 208 -9.15 19.86 0.31
N VAL A 209 -9.74 20.38 1.39
CA VAL A 209 -10.58 19.63 2.33
C VAL A 209 -11.94 20.33 2.42
N SER A 210 -13.01 19.53 2.43
CA SER A 210 -14.40 20.00 2.53
C SER A 210 -15.19 19.10 3.45
N GLU A 211 -15.90 19.67 4.44
CA GLU A 211 -16.81 18.90 5.29
C GLU A 211 -17.99 18.37 4.47
N ILE A 212 -18.30 17.09 4.65
CA ILE A 212 -19.43 16.41 4.02
C ILE A 212 -20.66 16.58 4.89
N GLY A 213 -21.79 16.96 4.29
CA GLY A 213 -23.06 17.10 5.00
C GLY A 213 -24.21 17.35 4.05
N VAL A 214 -25.35 17.82 4.60
CA VAL A 214 -26.55 18.10 3.83
C VAL A 214 -26.68 19.60 3.58
N LYS A 215 -26.79 19.98 2.30
CA LYS A 215 -27.04 21.35 1.85
C LYS A 215 -28.22 21.37 0.91
N SER A 216 -29.24 22.16 1.22
CA SER A 216 -30.48 22.24 0.42
C SER A 216 -31.12 20.86 0.14
N GLY A 217 -31.14 20.00 1.15
CA GLY A 217 -31.74 18.66 1.08
C GLY A 217 -30.93 17.61 0.30
N LYS A 218 -29.70 17.93 -0.11
CA LYS A 218 -28.81 17.01 -0.83
C LYS A 218 -27.47 16.84 -0.10
N VAL A 219 -26.91 15.65 -0.16
CA VAL A 219 -25.55 15.40 0.33
C VAL A 219 -24.57 16.13 -0.56
N GLY A 220 -23.68 16.92 0.03
CA GLY A 220 -22.69 17.72 -0.67
C GLY A 220 -21.57 18.20 0.25
N LEU A 221 -20.88 19.25 -0.18
CA LEU A 221 -19.78 19.88 0.54
C LEU A 221 -20.29 21.16 1.22
N LEU A 222 -20.06 21.28 2.53
CA LEU A 222 -20.52 22.41 3.35
C LEU A 222 -19.56 23.59 3.25
N ASP A 223 -18.27 23.34 3.11
CA ASP A 223 -17.19 24.32 3.04
C ASP A 223 -16.15 23.92 1.99
N CYS A 224 -15.07 24.69 1.89
CA CYS A 224 -13.89 24.36 1.10
C CYS A 224 -12.68 25.12 1.62
N THR A 225 -11.65 24.40 2.03
CA THR A 225 -10.36 24.97 2.44
C THR A 225 -9.23 24.44 1.57
N GLU A 226 -8.45 25.34 0.95
CA GLU A 226 -7.19 24.96 0.30
C GLU A 226 -6.15 24.70 1.39
N ILE A 227 -5.71 23.44 1.51
CA ILE A 227 -4.76 23.00 2.54
C ILE A 227 -3.34 22.82 2.02
N PHE A 228 -3.17 22.82 0.69
CA PHE A 228 -1.87 22.74 0.03
C PHE A 228 -1.92 23.43 -1.34
N LYS A 229 -0.84 24.16 -1.66
CA LYS A 229 -0.58 24.72 -2.98
C LYS A 229 0.91 24.65 -3.26
N GLY A 230 1.32 23.84 -4.25
CA GLY A 230 2.74 23.63 -4.51
C GLY A 230 2.99 22.73 -5.73
N ALA A 231 3.90 21.80 -5.61
CA ALA A 231 4.15 20.82 -6.65
C ALA A 231 2.91 19.93 -6.87
N SER A 232 2.75 19.44 -8.10
CA SER A 232 1.65 18.54 -8.46
C SER A 232 1.68 17.26 -7.64
N ARG A 233 0.51 16.86 -7.10
CA ARG A 233 0.33 15.69 -6.25
C ARG A 233 -0.94 14.93 -6.60
N GLU A 234 -0.92 13.61 -6.36
CA GLU A 234 -2.07 12.71 -6.48
C GLU A 234 -2.05 11.67 -5.38
N GLY A 235 -3.03 10.77 -5.33
CA GLY A 235 -3.14 9.81 -4.24
C GLY A 235 -3.34 10.47 -2.89
N ASN A 236 -3.95 11.66 -2.86
CA ASN A 236 -4.11 12.45 -1.65
C ASN A 236 -5.12 11.81 -0.70
N CYS A 237 -4.71 11.66 0.55
CA CYS A 237 -5.50 11.06 1.63
C CYS A 237 -5.06 11.64 2.98
N MET A 238 -5.78 11.28 4.03
CA MET A 238 -5.57 11.86 5.36
C MET A 238 -5.68 10.80 6.45
N PHE A 239 -4.95 11.01 7.53
CA PHE A 239 -5.12 10.29 8.79
C PHE A 239 -4.95 11.23 9.99
N LYS A 240 -5.37 10.78 11.17
CA LYS A 240 -5.17 11.49 12.43
C LYS A 240 -4.34 10.63 13.36
N TYR A 241 -3.33 11.20 14.01
CA TYR A 241 -2.51 10.50 15.00
C TYR A 241 -2.15 11.43 16.15
N GLN A 242 -2.44 11.02 17.38
CA GLN A 242 -2.21 11.81 18.60
C GLN A 242 -2.75 13.25 18.50
N GLY A 243 -3.98 13.39 18.00
CA GLY A 243 -4.67 14.67 17.87
C GLY A 243 -4.29 15.52 16.65
N LYS A 244 -3.21 15.18 15.92
CA LYS A 244 -2.76 15.92 14.73
C LYS A 244 -3.28 15.30 13.43
N TYR A 245 -3.56 16.14 12.46
CA TYR A 245 -3.98 15.74 11.11
C TYR A 245 -2.77 15.67 10.19
N TYR A 246 -2.67 14.55 9.49
CA TYR A 246 -1.64 14.29 8.48
C TYR A 246 -2.30 14.16 7.13
N MET A 247 -1.92 15.03 6.20
CA MET A 247 -2.32 14.92 4.81
C MET A 247 -1.15 14.30 4.05
N ALA A 248 -1.41 13.24 3.31
CA ALA A 248 -0.41 12.53 2.53
C ALA A 248 -0.77 12.49 1.05
N ALA A 249 0.25 12.38 0.21
CA ALA A 249 0.10 12.33 -1.23
C ALA A 249 1.31 11.65 -1.89
N SER A 250 1.23 11.43 -3.20
CA SER A 250 2.28 10.92 -4.07
C SER A 250 2.60 11.89 -5.20
N ASN A 251 3.69 11.66 -5.95
CA ASN A 251 3.93 12.33 -7.23
C ASN A 251 2.97 11.84 -8.31
N ILE A 252 2.84 12.63 -9.38
CA ILE A 252 2.04 12.30 -10.56
C ILE A 252 2.81 11.43 -11.55
N TYR A 253 3.13 10.20 -11.16
CA TYR A 253 3.90 9.27 -11.99
C TYR A 253 3.02 8.30 -12.79
N GLY A 254 1.71 8.57 -12.89
CA GLY A 254 0.75 7.69 -13.56
C GLY A 254 0.54 6.41 -12.76
N TRP A 255 0.60 5.27 -13.44
CA TRP A 255 0.42 3.94 -12.84
C TRP A 255 1.74 3.36 -12.30
N ASP A 256 2.60 4.22 -11.75
CA ASP A 256 3.91 3.88 -11.23
C ASP A 256 4.00 4.19 -9.73
N ALA A 257 4.97 3.56 -9.06
CA ALA A 257 5.24 3.81 -7.65
C ALA A 257 5.78 5.22 -7.42
N SER A 258 5.64 5.72 -6.20
CA SER A 258 6.08 7.07 -5.82
C SER A 258 6.53 7.11 -4.36
N PHE A 259 7.31 8.13 -4.01
CA PHE A 259 7.48 8.52 -2.61
C PHE A 259 6.12 8.79 -1.96
N ALA A 260 5.99 8.43 -0.69
CA ALA A 260 4.93 8.93 0.15
C ALA A 260 5.35 10.30 0.72
N TYR A 261 4.56 11.33 0.44
CA TYR A 261 4.75 12.68 0.99
C TYR A 261 3.73 12.96 2.07
N TYR A 262 4.04 13.87 2.99
CA TYR A 262 3.09 14.27 4.02
C TYR A 262 3.25 15.74 4.44
N LEU A 263 2.19 16.26 5.04
CA LEU A 263 2.09 17.51 5.80
C LEU A 263 1.39 17.24 7.12
N VAL A 264 1.59 18.08 8.12
CA VAL A 264 0.96 17.96 9.43
C VAL A 264 0.33 19.26 9.89
N ALA A 265 -0.84 19.18 10.56
CA ALA A 265 -1.55 20.31 11.14
C ALA A 265 -2.21 19.95 12.47
N GLU A 266 -2.45 20.95 13.32
CA GLU A 266 -3.25 20.81 14.55
C GLU A 266 -4.76 20.87 14.27
N ASN A 267 -5.16 21.41 13.12
CA ASN A 267 -6.55 21.55 12.70
C ASN A 267 -6.72 21.01 11.28
N ILE A 268 -7.87 20.38 10.99
CA ILE A 268 -8.14 19.79 9.68
C ILE A 268 -8.12 20.83 8.54
N HIS A 269 -8.47 22.07 8.84
CA HIS A 269 -8.40 23.19 7.90
C HIS A 269 -7.02 23.88 7.86
N GLY A 270 -6.04 23.35 8.57
CA GLY A 270 -4.67 23.84 8.61
C GLY A 270 -4.41 24.93 9.67
N PRO A 271 -3.29 25.65 9.56
CA PRO A 271 -2.28 25.54 8.49
C PRO A 271 -1.51 24.22 8.55
N TYR A 272 -1.25 23.64 7.39
CA TYR A 272 -0.40 22.44 7.25
C TYR A 272 1.06 22.84 7.06
N LEU A 273 1.96 22.15 7.72
CA LEU A 273 3.39 22.41 7.70
C LEU A 273 4.18 21.23 7.10
N PRO A 274 5.25 21.55 6.37
CA PRO A 274 5.68 22.88 5.92
C PRO A 274 4.72 23.49 4.87
N VAL A 275 4.54 24.78 4.90
CA VAL A 275 3.59 25.48 4.01
C VAL A 275 4.04 25.37 2.55
N ASN A 276 3.13 24.94 1.68
CA ASN A 276 3.34 24.84 0.23
C ASN A 276 4.50 23.92 -0.21
N ASP A 277 4.96 23.08 0.69
CA ASP A 277 5.95 22.03 0.42
C ASP A 277 5.55 20.76 1.16
N MET A 278 6.05 19.61 0.72
CA MET A 278 5.76 18.33 1.36
C MET A 278 7.05 17.61 1.72
N GLN A 279 7.08 17.04 2.91
CA GLN A 279 8.17 16.19 3.35
C GLN A 279 7.98 14.79 2.80
N VAL A 280 9.09 14.16 2.40
CA VAL A 280 9.10 12.71 2.13
C VAL A 280 8.96 11.98 3.45
N MET A 281 8.06 11.02 3.53
CA MET A 281 7.94 10.12 4.67
C MET A 281 9.18 9.23 4.72
N GLU A 282 9.98 9.36 5.78
CA GLU A 282 11.21 8.60 5.97
C GLU A 282 10.94 7.10 5.86
N GLY A 283 11.81 6.37 5.18
CA GLY A 283 11.67 4.95 4.88
C GLY A 283 10.98 4.65 3.54
N SER A 284 10.14 5.56 3.03
CA SER A 284 9.45 5.36 1.75
C SER A 284 10.35 5.57 0.53
N GLU A 285 11.47 6.27 0.69
CA GLU A 285 12.42 6.57 -0.38
C GLU A 285 13.24 5.35 -0.83
N ARG A 286 13.31 4.31 -0.01
CA ARG A 286 14.19 3.16 -0.26
C ARG A 286 13.69 2.29 -1.42
N ASP A 287 12.38 2.19 -1.60
CA ASP A 287 11.73 1.36 -2.59
C ASP A 287 10.39 1.95 -3.09
N TYR A 288 10.26 3.28 -3.01
CA TYR A 288 9.02 4.00 -3.34
C TYR A 288 7.80 3.43 -2.61
N ALA A 289 7.86 3.45 -1.26
CA ALA A 289 6.81 2.93 -0.39
C ALA A 289 6.41 1.48 -0.75
N HIS A 290 7.41 0.60 -0.85
CA HIS A 290 7.26 -0.79 -1.28
C HIS A 290 6.57 -0.92 -2.63
N VAL A 291 7.04 -0.13 -3.60
CA VAL A 291 6.52 -0.11 -4.97
C VAL A 291 5.03 0.23 -5.05
N THR A 292 4.57 1.19 -4.25
CA THR A 292 3.17 1.64 -4.26
C THR A 292 3.02 3.13 -4.50
N GLN A 293 1.82 3.52 -4.90
CA GLN A 293 1.32 4.88 -4.78
C GLN A 293 0.49 4.98 -3.48
N THR A 294 0.54 6.13 -2.81
CA THR A 294 -0.32 6.40 -1.64
C THR A 294 -1.79 6.23 -2.01
N GLY A 295 -2.51 5.37 -1.30
CA GLY A 295 -3.91 5.09 -1.53
C GLY A 295 -4.79 5.67 -0.44
N PHE A 296 -4.77 5.09 0.77
CA PHE A 296 -5.52 5.54 1.94
C PHE A 296 -4.81 5.11 3.22
N PHE A 297 -5.36 5.51 4.36
CA PHE A 297 -4.89 5.10 5.67
C PHE A 297 -6.01 4.51 6.52
N VAL A 298 -5.64 3.62 7.44
CA VAL A 298 -6.55 3.07 8.45
C VAL A 298 -5.96 3.29 9.84
N ASN A 299 -6.71 3.96 10.71
CA ASN A 299 -6.36 4.06 12.11
C ASN A 299 -6.89 2.85 12.88
N VAL A 300 -6.01 2.10 13.53
CA VAL A 300 -6.32 0.99 14.42
C VAL A 300 -6.13 1.49 15.85
N LYS A 301 -7.21 1.84 16.53
CA LYS A 301 -7.21 2.21 17.94
C LYS A 301 -7.43 0.96 18.80
N GLY A 302 -6.34 0.31 19.16
CA GLY A 302 -6.37 -0.86 20.03
C GLY A 302 -6.31 -0.50 21.52
N SER A 303 -6.43 -1.52 22.39
CA SER A 303 -6.41 -1.34 23.85
C SER A 303 -5.03 -0.96 24.41
N GLN A 304 -3.95 -1.23 23.68
CA GLN A 304 -2.57 -0.96 24.12
C GLN A 304 -1.92 0.19 23.35
N LYS A 305 -2.18 0.29 22.06
CA LYS A 305 -1.63 1.38 21.24
C LYS A 305 -2.51 1.72 20.05
N GLU A 306 -2.27 2.90 19.48
CA GLU A 306 -2.78 3.31 18.19
C GLU A 306 -1.74 3.01 17.10
N THR A 307 -2.17 2.33 16.04
CA THR A 307 -1.35 2.08 14.85
C THR A 307 -2.05 2.64 13.62
N VAL A 308 -1.31 3.36 12.80
CA VAL A 308 -1.77 3.84 11.50
C VAL A 308 -1.24 2.89 10.44
N LEU A 309 -2.12 2.37 9.61
CA LEU A 309 -1.76 1.54 8.45
C LEU A 309 -1.74 2.42 7.21
N TYR A 310 -0.61 2.43 6.52
CA TYR A 310 -0.51 2.92 5.16
C TYR A 310 -1.02 1.84 4.21
N CYS A 311 -2.00 2.18 3.39
CA CYS A 311 -2.58 1.27 2.41
C CYS A 311 -2.26 1.82 1.02
N GLY A 312 -1.33 1.17 0.33
CA GLY A 312 -0.83 1.61 -0.97
C GLY A 312 -1.47 0.85 -2.12
N ASP A 313 -1.60 1.52 -3.26
CA ASP A 313 -2.01 0.90 -4.51
C ASP A 313 -0.76 0.48 -5.30
N ARG A 314 -0.59 -0.82 -5.49
CA ARG A 314 0.43 -1.39 -6.36
C ARG A 314 -0.16 -1.52 -7.76
N TRP A 315 0.09 -0.51 -8.60
CA TRP A 315 -0.41 -0.48 -9.96
C TRP A 315 0.38 -1.40 -10.89
N ALA A 316 -0.31 -1.95 -11.88
CA ALA A 316 0.31 -2.73 -12.93
C ALA A 316 0.74 -1.82 -14.11
N ASN A 317 1.80 -1.05 -13.91
CA ASN A 317 2.27 -0.12 -14.96
C ASN A 317 2.60 -0.82 -16.28
N PHE A 318 3.11 -2.04 -16.23
CA PHE A 318 3.38 -2.85 -17.42
C PHE A 318 2.11 -3.25 -18.19
N ALA A 319 0.93 -3.29 -17.52
CA ALA A 319 -0.34 -3.38 -18.21
C ALA A 319 -0.78 -2.05 -18.84
N GLY A 320 -0.09 -0.94 -18.53
CA GLY A 320 -0.35 0.37 -19.07
C GLY A 320 -1.61 1.06 -18.52
N ASN A 321 -2.17 0.55 -17.42
CA ASN A 321 -3.43 1.05 -16.85
C ASN A 321 -3.52 0.83 -15.34
N GLY A 322 -4.66 1.15 -14.73
CA GLY A 322 -4.91 1.10 -13.29
C GLY A 322 -5.24 -0.28 -12.72
N LEU A 323 -4.91 -1.36 -13.38
CA LEU A 323 -4.95 -2.69 -12.76
C LEU A 323 -3.86 -2.80 -11.68
N GLY A 324 -4.00 -3.74 -10.76
CA GLY A 324 -3.02 -3.95 -9.71
C GLY A 324 -3.63 -4.62 -8.49
N TYR A 325 -3.06 -4.35 -7.33
CA TYR A 325 -3.50 -4.85 -6.03
C TYR A 325 -3.05 -3.93 -4.90
N ASN A 326 -3.57 -4.13 -3.69
CA ASN A 326 -3.24 -3.32 -2.54
C ASN A 326 -2.14 -3.97 -1.69
N GLN A 327 -1.35 -3.13 -1.03
CA GLN A 327 -0.31 -3.53 -0.08
C GLN A 327 -0.40 -2.64 1.16
N TRP A 328 -0.22 -3.23 2.35
CA TRP A 328 -0.41 -2.52 3.61
C TRP A 328 0.80 -2.61 4.52
N PHE A 329 1.09 -1.50 5.20
CA PHE A 329 2.26 -1.34 6.05
C PHE A 329 1.91 -0.58 7.32
N PRO A 330 2.44 -1.00 8.48
CA PRO A 330 2.28 -0.22 9.70
C PRO A 330 3.23 0.97 9.67
N LEU A 331 2.73 2.17 9.97
CA LEU A 331 3.58 3.32 10.25
C LEU A 331 4.14 3.27 11.66
N SER A 332 5.35 3.79 11.83
CA SER A 332 5.93 4.13 13.13
C SER A 332 6.07 5.63 13.27
N PHE A 333 6.17 6.12 14.50
CA PHE A 333 6.27 7.55 14.76
C PHE A 333 7.39 7.85 15.75
N LYS A 334 8.13 8.94 15.47
CA LYS A 334 9.10 9.51 16.40
C LYS A 334 8.79 11.00 16.56
N ASN A 335 8.35 11.39 17.75
CA ASN A 335 7.97 12.78 18.03
C ASN A 335 6.94 13.36 17.03
N GLY A 336 5.97 12.55 16.61
CA GLY A 336 4.96 12.93 15.62
C GLY A 336 5.42 12.85 14.16
N THR A 337 6.68 12.54 13.87
CA THR A 337 7.17 12.31 12.51
C THR A 337 6.87 10.87 12.09
N PRO A 338 6.11 10.64 10.99
CA PRO A 338 5.81 9.31 10.50
C PRO A 338 7.03 8.68 9.82
N TYR A 339 7.16 7.38 10.03
CA TYR A 339 8.16 6.52 9.40
C TYR A 339 7.46 5.36 8.69
N PHE A 340 7.77 5.15 7.43
CA PHE A 340 7.26 4.05 6.62
C PHE A 340 8.09 2.77 6.86
N ASN A 341 7.43 1.69 7.27
CA ASN A 341 8.07 0.39 7.43
C ASN A 341 7.79 -0.49 6.20
N SER A 342 8.76 -0.62 5.31
CA SER A 342 8.68 -1.52 4.16
C SER A 342 8.80 -2.97 4.63
N LEU A 343 7.71 -3.73 4.57
CA LEU A 343 7.60 -5.09 5.05
C LEU A 343 6.89 -5.98 4.04
N SER A 344 7.50 -7.10 3.66
CA SER A 344 6.84 -8.11 2.82
C SER A 344 5.88 -9.00 3.63
N SER A 345 6.15 -9.16 4.94
CA SER A 345 5.33 -9.97 5.85
C SER A 345 5.40 -9.45 7.28
N TRP A 346 4.24 -9.28 7.91
CA TRP A 346 4.10 -8.79 9.28
C TRP A 346 2.79 -9.28 9.89
N ASN A 347 2.62 -9.15 11.19
CA ASN A 347 1.44 -9.58 11.91
C ASN A 347 0.75 -8.38 12.57
N LEU A 348 -0.59 -8.37 12.58
CA LEU A 348 -1.43 -7.35 13.18
C LEU A 348 -2.37 -7.95 14.22
N ASP A 349 -2.50 -7.31 15.37
CA ASP A 349 -3.59 -7.51 16.31
C ASP A 349 -4.41 -6.21 16.41
N VAL A 350 -5.59 -6.21 15.82
CA VAL A 350 -6.50 -5.04 15.82
C VAL A 350 -7.04 -4.72 17.21
N LEU A 351 -7.20 -5.71 18.09
CA LEU A 351 -7.74 -5.50 19.44
C LEU A 351 -6.77 -4.76 20.35
N THR A 352 -5.49 -5.07 20.25
CA THR A 352 -4.44 -4.37 21.00
C THR A 352 -3.84 -3.19 20.24
N GLY A 353 -4.03 -3.15 18.91
CA GLY A 353 -3.35 -2.20 18.01
C GLY A 353 -1.87 -2.53 17.80
N SER A 354 -1.41 -3.69 18.24
CA SER A 354 -0.01 -4.10 18.15
C SER A 354 0.30 -4.73 16.79
N TRP A 355 1.54 -4.56 16.36
CA TRP A 355 2.06 -5.24 15.17
C TRP A 355 3.51 -5.68 15.41
N GLU A 356 3.95 -6.68 14.67
CA GLU A 356 5.31 -7.19 14.68
C GLU A 356 5.76 -7.68 13.31
N VAL A 357 7.07 -7.69 13.09
CA VAL A 357 7.68 -8.23 11.87
C VAL A 357 7.54 -9.76 11.89
N ALA A 358 6.99 -10.33 10.81
CA ALA A 358 6.85 -11.78 10.72
C ALA A 358 8.19 -12.48 10.51
N SER A 359 8.26 -13.75 10.89
CA SER A 359 9.49 -14.55 10.76
C SER A 359 9.91 -14.83 9.32
N ASP A 360 8.98 -14.69 8.37
CA ASP A 360 9.21 -14.86 6.92
C ASP A 360 9.34 -13.52 6.17
N ASN A 361 9.52 -12.39 6.89
CA ASN A 361 9.74 -11.10 6.25
C ASN A 361 11.02 -11.07 5.42
N ASN A 362 10.92 -10.57 4.18
CA ASN A 362 12.07 -10.26 3.35
C ASN A 362 12.63 -8.89 3.73
N TYR A 363 13.90 -8.83 4.07
CA TYR A 363 14.60 -7.59 4.47
C TYR A 363 15.21 -6.82 3.29
N VAL A 364 15.17 -7.36 2.07
CA VAL A 364 15.74 -6.71 0.88
C VAL A 364 14.77 -5.65 0.36
N ALA A 365 15.22 -4.40 0.29
CA ALA A 365 14.48 -3.34 -0.37
C ALA A 365 14.62 -3.47 -1.89
N ASN A 366 13.52 -3.28 -2.63
CA ASN A 366 13.50 -3.38 -4.10
C ASN A 366 14.19 -4.65 -4.63
N GLY A 367 13.92 -5.79 -4.02
CA GLY A 367 14.52 -7.07 -4.41
C GLY A 367 14.00 -7.61 -5.74
N SER A 368 12.84 -7.16 -6.18
CA SER A 368 12.23 -7.45 -7.49
C SER A 368 12.54 -6.39 -8.54
N PHE A 369 13.29 -5.33 -8.20
CA PHE A 369 13.66 -4.21 -9.07
C PHE A 369 12.46 -3.42 -9.68
N GLU A 370 11.25 -3.64 -9.19
CA GLU A 370 10.03 -3.01 -9.69
C GLU A 370 9.91 -1.53 -9.31
N ALA A 371 10.62 -1.08 -8.27
CA ALA A 371 10.63 0.33 -7.88
C ALA A 371 11.38 1.22 -8.89
N ASP A 372 12.22 0.63 -9.73
CA ASP A 372 12.96 1.38 -10.74
C ASP A 372 12.06 1.77 -11.90
N ARG A 373 11.89 3.06 -12.12
CA ARG A 373 10.95 3.62 -13.07
C ARG A 373 11.62 3.97 -14.38
N ASN A 374 11.07 3.46 -15.46
CA ASN A 374 11.55 3.72 -16.81
C ASN A 374 10.53 4.47 -17.69
N ARG A 375 9.30 4.68 -17.17
CA ARG A 375 8.21 5.31 -17.95
C ARG A 375 7.72 6.63 -17.35
N ILE A 376 8.52 7.28 -16.51
CA ILE A 376 8.18 8.62 -16.04
C ILE A 376 8.11 9.54 -17.25
N PRO A 377 6.97 10.23 -17.48
CA PRO A 377 6.86 11.20 -18.56
C PRO A 377 7.99 12.23 -18.49
N SER A 378 8.55 12.61 -19.64
CA SER A 378 9.74 13.48 -19.73
C SER A 378 9.57 14.85 -19.05
N HIS A 379 8.32 15.32 -18.90
CA HIS A 379 8.00 16.55 -18.18
C HIS A 379 7.92 16.38 -16.66
N VAL A 380 7.93 15.16 -16.15
CA VAL A 380 7.90 14.84 -14.71
C VAL A 380 9.33 14.50 -14.28
N LYS A 381 9.95 15.38 -13.53
CA LYS A 381 11.31 15.24 -13.00
C LYS A 381 11.26 14.96 -11.49
N PRO A 382 12.24 14.31 -10.87
CA PRO A 382 13.55 13.97 -11.39
C PRO A 382 13.56 12.69 -12.23
N VAL A 383 14.53 12.61 -13.11
CA VAL A 383 14.87 11.40 -13.84
C VAL A 383 15.66 10.50 -12.90
N GLN A 384 15.34 9.22 -12.87
CA GLN A 384 16.10 8.26 -12.07
C GLN A 384 17.45 7.95 -12.73
N THR A 385 18.54 8.23 -12.03
CA THR A 385 19.91 8.05 -12.51
C THR A 385 20.67 6.95 -11.77
N PHE A 386 20.02 6.27 -10.84
CA PHE A 386 20.60 5.21 -10.01
C PHE A 386 19.60 4.10 -9.78
N LEU A 387 20.08 2.93 -9.46
CA LEU A 387 19.27 1.78 -9.07
C LEU A 387 18.73 2.00 -7.65
N LEU A 388 17.41 1.99 -7.51
CA LEU A 388 16.78 2.33 -6.24
C LEU A 388 17.00 1.23 -5.18
N GLY A 389 17.44 1.64 -4.01
CA GLY A 389 17.75 0.72 -2.89
C GLY A 389 19.08 -0.01 -3.00
N TRP A 390 19.80 0.10 -4.11
CA TRP A 390 21.06 -0.58 -4.37
C TRP A 390 22.19 0.39 -4.73
N THR A 391 23.41 0.01 -4.40
CA THR A 391 24.63 0.72 -4.80
C THR A 391 25.29 -0.03 -5.94
N THR A 392 25.70 0.70 -6.99
CA THR A 392 26.41 0.14 -8.15
C THR A 392 27.84 0.64 -8.18
N GLU A 393 28.77 -0.26 -8.53
CA GLU A 393 30.20 0.03 -8.66
C GLU A 393 30.72 -0.57 -9.98
N VAL A 394 31.35 0.28 -10.80
CA VAL A 394 32.04 -0.15 -12.02
C VAL A 394 33.45 -0.56 -11.63
N MET A 395 33.75 -1.86 -11.71
CA MET A 395 35.10 -2.41 -11.45
C MET A 395 35.91 -2.50 -12.74
N GLU A 396 35.26 -2.83 -13.85
CA GLU A 396 35.79 -2.86 -15.23
C GLU A 396 34.67 -2.50 -16.22
N GLY A 397 35.03 -1.89 -17.35
CA GLY A 397 34.10 -1.51 -18.39
C GLY A 397 33.84 0.00 -18.46
N SER A 398 32.76 0.36 -19.14
CA SER A 398 32.36 1.77 -19.30
C SER A 398 31.82 2.33 -18.00
N GLU A 399 32.04 3.64 -17.80
CA GLU A 399 31.38 4.37 -16.73
C GLU A 399 29.84 4.24 -16.82
N VAL A 400 29.19 4.28 -15.67
CA VAL A 400 27.73 4.30 -15.63
C VAL A 400 27.23 5.58 -16.28
N SER A 401 26.54 5.47 -17.41
CA SER A 401 25.92 6.62 -18.05
C SER A 401 24.80 7.14 -17.13
N LEU A 402 24.91 8.39 -16.72
CA LEU A 402 23.84 9.15 -16.05
C LEU A 402 22.75 9.61 -17.02
N ASP A 403 22.80 9.17 -18.26
CA ASP A 403 21.77 9.47 -19.23
C ASP A 403 20.49 8.76 -18.85
N SER A 404 19.62 9.56 -18.58
CA SER A 404 18.33 9.57 -17.91
C SER A 404 17.45 8.34 -17.97
N ASN A 405 17.69 7.37 -18.64
CA ASN A 405 16.83 6.18 -18.75
C ASN A 405 17.67 4.95 -18.99
N ARG A 406 18.96 5.03 -18.76
CA ARG A 406 19.88 3.98 -19.14
C ARG A 406 20.93 3.76 -18.06
N SER A 407 20.48 3.41 -16.87
CA SER A 407 21.42 2.75 -15.98
C SER A 407 21.90 1.49 -16.70
N PRO A 408 23.21 1.28 -16.89
CA PRO A 408 23.71 0.07 -17.51
C PRO A 408 23.44 -1.20 -16.71
N VAL A 409 22.82 -1.05 -15.55
CA VAL A 409 22.41 -2.15 -14.66
C VAL A 409 20.91 -2.38 -14.63
N LEU A 410 20.11 -1.59 -15.38
CA LEU A 410 18.66 -1.80 -15.49
C LEU A 410 18.28 -2.43 -16.82
N ASN A 411 17.34 -3.36 -16.76
CA ASN A 411 16.72 -3.92 -17.95
C ASN A 411 15.53 -3.05 -18.36
N TYR A 412 15.69 -2.28 -19.43
CA TYR A 412 14.69 -1.30 -19.84
C TYR A 412 13.56 -1.86 -20.68
N PHE A 413 13.77 -2.01 -21.92
CA PHE A 413 12.71 -2.22 -22.89
C PHE A 413 12.25 -3.66 -23.02
N ASN A 414 13.10 -4.56 -22.69
CA ASN A 414 12.81 -5.98 -22.57
C ASN A 414 12.81 -6.36 -21.11
N ALA A 415 12.39 -5.40 -20.31
CA ALA A 415 12.32 -5.59 -18.88
C ALA A 415 11.31 -6.66 -18.50
N LYS A 416 10.40 -7.02 -19.40
CA LYS A 416 9.55 -8.18 -19.16
C LYS A 416 10.42 -9.38 -18.81
N ILE A 417 10.21 -9.84 -17.60
CA ILE A 417 10.72 -11.11 -17.18
C ILE A 417 10.10 -12.15 -18.12
N ASP A 418 10.92 -12.96 -18.76
CA ASP A 418 10.46 -14.05 -19.60
C ASP A 418 9.96 -15.24 -18.77
N ARG A 419 9.19 -14.95 -17.73
CA ARG A 419 8.54 -15.89 -16.80
C ARG A 419 7.06 -15.60 -16.75
N THR A 420 6.24 -16.60 -16.93
CA THR A 420 4.79 -16.50 -16.79
C THR A 420 4.37 -16.43 -15.33
N LYS A 421 3.27 -15.74 -15.04
CA LYS A 421 2.64 -15.65 -13.72
C LYS A 421 3.47 -14.98 -12.61
N VAL A 422 4.49 -14.19 -12.98
CA VAL A 422 5.26 -13.40 -12.02
C VAL A 422 4.67 -12.02 -11.93
N ILE A 423 4.48 -11.51 -10.72
CA ILE A 423 4.04 -10.14 -10.48
C ILE A 423 5.24 -9.22 -10.65
N GLY A 424 5.39 -8.64 -11.81
CA GLY A 424 6.48 -7.74 -12.15
C GLY A 424 6.87 -7.80 -13.61
N GLU A 425 7.70 -6.86 -14.04
CA GLU A 425 8.20 -6.81 -15.40
C GLU A 425 9.70 -6.55 -15.50
N LYS A 426 10.34 -6.16 -14.39
CA LYS A 426 11.73 -5.69 -14.38
C LYS A 426 12.66 -6.73 -13.77
N SER A 427 13.90 -6.66 -14.16
CA SER A 427 15.01 -7.36 -13.52
C SER A 427 16.27 -6.49 -13.58
N LEU A 428 17.20 -6.70 -12.68
CA LEU A 428 18.53 -6.12 -12.81
C LEU A 428 19.19 -6.70 -14.06
N TYR A 429 19.76 -5.82 -14.91
CA TYR A 429 20.47 -6.20 -16.12
C TYR A 429 21.85 -5.57 -16.15
N ILE A 430 22.88 -6.40 -16.06
CA ILE A 430 24.27 -6.00 -16.08
C ILE A 430 24.88 -6.39 -17.42
N SER A 431 25.31 -5.41 -18.22
CA SER A 431 25.91 -5.61 -19.54
C SER A 431 26.76 -4.41 -19.94
N ASP A 432 27.66 -4.60 -20.90
CA ASP A 432 28.40 -3.53 -21.54
C ASP A 432 28.75 -3.91 -22.99
N LYS A 433 29.10 -2.90 -23.83
CA LYS A 433 29.61 -3.09 -25.19
C LYS A 433 31.09 -3.52 -25.23
N ILE A 434 31.78 -3.45 -24.12
CA ILE A 434 33.15 -3.91 -23.90
C ILE A 434 33.16 -4.92 -22.74
N PRO A 435 34.24 -5.67 -22.50
CA PRO A 435 34.35 -6.55 -21.32
C PRO A 435 34.07 -5.76 -20.05
N PHE A 436 33.30 -6.34 -19.14
CA PHE A 436 32.82 -5.64 -17.96
C PHE A 436 32.92 -6.47 -16.70
N LYS A 437 33.02 -5.74 -15.57
CA LYS A 437 32.83 -6.26 -14.22
C LYS A 437 32.16 -5.20 -13.36
N ARG A 438 30.99 -5.54 -12.79
CA ARG A 438 30.20 -4.61 -11.97
C ARG A 438 29.74 -5.27 -10.70
N LYS A 439 29.81 -4.50 -9.61
CA LYS A 439 29.25 -4.88 -8.32
C LYS A 439 27.94 -4.13 -8.10
N VAL A 440 26.91 -4.84 -7.67
CA VAL A 440 25.65 -4.28 -7.21
C VAL A 440 25.40 -4.80 -5.80
N SER A 441 25.21 -3.92 -4.82
CA SER A 441 25.13 -4.31 -3.42
C SER A 441 24.10 -3.49 -2.65
N GLN A 442 23.61 -4.06 -1.55
CA GLN A 442 22.72 -3.40 -0.61
C GLN A 442 23.21 -3.67 0.82
N ILE A 443 23.27 -2.60 1.62
CA ILE A 443 23.48 -2.71 3.05
C ILE A 443 22.12 -2.71 3.73
N ILE A 444 21.81 -3.80 4.42
CA ILE A 444 20.59 -3.96 5.22
C ILE A 444 20.98 -3.78 6.68
N SER A 445 20.30 -2.89 7.37
CA SER A 445 20.55 -2.58 8.77
C SER A 445 19.25 -2.56 9.56
N SER A 446 19.32 -2.94 10.83
CA SER A 446 18.22 -2.72 11.77
C SER A 446 17.79 -1.26 11.76
N THR A 447 16.49 -1.04 11.81
CA THR A 447 15.91 0.25 12.18
C THR A 447 15.34 0.15 13.60
N PRO A 448 14.99 1.26 14.25
CA PRO A 448 14.33 1.21 15.55
C PRO A 448 13.00 0.46 15.56
N TYR A 449 12.39 0.28 14.39
CA TYR A 449 11.04 -0.29 14.24
C TYR A 449 11.03 -1.66 13.57
N VAL A 450 12.03 -1.93 12.72
CA VAL A 450 12.20 -3.20 11.99
C VAL A 450 13.58 -3.75 12.34
N PRO A 451 13.70 -4.54 13.41
CA PRO A 451 14.97 -5.09 13.82
C PRO A 451 15.42 -6.21 12.88
N LEU A 452 16.66 -6.11 12.39
CA LEU A 452 17.36 -7.25 11.79
C LEU A 452 18.06 -7.99 12.94
N LYS A 453 17.42 -9.03 13.46
CA LYS A 453 17.92 -9.78 14.63
C LYS A 453 19.18 -10.55 14.29
N ASP A 454 20.09 -10.68 15.26
CA ASP A 454 21.22 -11.59 15.12
C ASP A 454 20.70 -13.04 14.98
N GLY A 455 21.30 -13.78 14.06
CA GLY A 455 20.81 -15.14 13.77
C GLY A 455 21.26 -15.67 12.41
N SER A 456 20.61 -16.74 11.98
CA SER A 456 20.85 -17.40 10.70
C SER A 456 19.84 -16.91 9.65
N TYR A 457 20.34 -16.62 8.45
CA TYR A 457 19.52 -16.15 7.32
C TYR A 457 19.83 -16.92 6.05
N THR A 458 18.88 -16.89 5.12
CA THR A 458 19.04 -17.41 3.75
C THR A 458 18.90 -16.24 2.78
N LEU A 459 19.92 -16.04 1.94
CA LEU A 459 19.88 -15.14 0.78
C LEU A 459 19.54 -15.97 -0.45
N LYS A 460 18.49 -15.58 -1.17
CA LYS A 460 18.03 -16.26 -2.39
C LYS A 460 17.82 -15.24 -3.51
N ALA A 461 18.08 -15.64 -4.74
CA ALA A 461 17.81 -14.83 -5.93
C ALA A 461 17.53 -15.71 -7.16
N MET A 462 16.87 -15.15 -8.17
CA MET A 462 16.81 -15.68 -9.52
C MET A 462 17.90 -15.03 -10.36
N VAL A 463 18.62 -15.81 -11.15
CA VAL A 463 19.68 -15.30 -12.03
C VAL A 463 19.67 -15.99 -13.39
N LYS A 464 20.15 -15.27 -14.41
CA LYS A 464 20.52 -15.83 -15.72
C LYS A 464 21.68 -15.04 -16.32
N CYS A 465 22.49 -15.67 -17.16
CA CYS A 465 23.64 -15.05 -17.80
C CYS A 465 23.82 -15.54 -19.24
N SER A 466 24.56 -14.78 -20.07
CA SER A 466 25.01 -15.22 -21.38
C SER A 466 25.89 -16.47 -21.27
N PRO A 467 25.58 -17.57 -21.98
CA PRO A 467 26.34 -18.81 -21.92
C PRO A 467 27.81 -18.63 -22.31
N GLY A 468 28.73 -19.18 -21.51
CA GLY A 468 30.16 -19.20 -21.80
C GLY A 468 30.88 -17.85 -21.83
N THR A 469 30.14 -16.72 -21.77
CA THR A 469 30.69 -15.38 -21.91
C THR A 469 30.46 -14.47 -20.73
N ALA A 470 29.58 -14.86 -19.79
CA ALA A 470 29.35 -14.14 -18.54
C ALA A 470 29.24 -15.07 -17.35
N LYS A 471 29.47 -14.53 -16.18
CA LYS A 471 29.28 -15.19 -14.89
C LYS A 471 28.76 -14.22 -13.85
N ILE A 472 28.01 -14.72 -12.89
CA ILE A 472 27.53 -13.95 -11.76
C ILE A 472 27.90 -14.62 -10.44
N LYS A 473 28.24 -13.79 -9.47
CA LYS A 473 28.63 -14.19 -8.13
C LYS A 473 27.73 -13.49 -7.12
N MET A 474 27.02 -14.25 -6.31
CA MET A 474 26.24 -13.73 -5.18
C MET A 474 27.05 -13.83 -3.90
N TYR A 475 26.97 -12.83 -3.02
CA TYR A 475 27.66 -12.82 -1.74
C TYR A 475 26.81 -12.20 -0.63
N ALA A 476 27.17 -12.53 0.61
CA ALA A 476 26.65 -11.91 1.82
C ALA A 476 27.75 -11.76 2.85
N GLN A 477 27.83 -10.60 3.51
CA GLN A 477 28.84 -10.30 4.53
C GLN A 477 28.23 -9.60 5.73
N SER A 478 28.46 -10.12 6.93
CA SER A 478 28.09 -9.49 8.20
C SER A 478 29.27 -9.50 9.15
N GLY A 479 29.64 -8.30 9.64
CA GLY A 479 30.83 -8.12 10.50
C GLY A 479 32.13 -8.55 9.82
N ALA A 480 33.03 -9.18 10.60
CA ALA A 480 34.33 -9.68 10.13
C ALA A 480 34.24 -11.07 9.44
N ILE A 481 33.05 -11.64 9.32
CA ILE A 481 32.85 -12.95 8.71
C ILE A 481 33.14 -12.83 7.20
N LYS A 482 34.01 -13.70 6.68
CA LYS A 482 34.33 -13.72 5.24
C LYS A 482 33.05 -13.92 4.43
N PRO A 483 32.91 -13.23 3.29
CA PRO A 483 31.73 -13.35 2.45
C PRO A 483 31.44 -14.81 2.10
N ALA A 484 30.22 -15.26 2.32
CA ALA A 484 29.75 -16.49 1.73
C ALA A 484 29.57 -16.24 0.24
N LEU A 485 30.17 -17.08 -0.60
CA LEU A 485 30.23 -16.91 -2.04
C LEU A 485 29.57 -18.08 -2.74
N ASN A 486 28.64 -17.80 -3.64
CA ASN A 486 28.17 -18.77 -4.60
C ASN A 486 28.49 -18.24 -6.01
N ILE A 487 29.24 -19.04 -6.79
CA ILE A 487 29.62 -18.70 -8.17
C ILE A 487 28.74 -19.52 -9.08
N ILE A 488 28.09 -18.85 -10.02
CA ILE A 488 27.24 -19.53 -11.02
C ILE A 488 27.82 -19.27 -12.39
N THR A 489 28.11 -20.34 -13.08
CA THR A 489 28.43 -20.33 -14.49
C THR A 489 27.15 -20.24 -15.33
N ALA A 490 27.25 -19.49 -16.38
CA ALA A 490 26.29 -19.07 -17.36
C ALA A 490 25.24 -20.12 -17.79
N ASP A 491 23.98 -19.71 -17.75
CA ASP A 491 22.87 -20.39 -18.40
C ASP A 491 21.86 -19.34 -18.86
N GLU A 492 21.29 -19.48 -20.05
CA GLU A 492 20.25 -18.60 -20.58
C GLU A 492 18.90 -18.75 -19.87
N ALA A 493 18.71 -19.84 -19.13
CA ALA A 493 17.52 -20.04 -18.33
C ALA A 493 17.64 -19.39 -16.94
N TRP A 494 16.56 -18.85 -16.44
CA TRP A 494 16.47 -18.39 -15.07
C TRP A 494 16.69 -19.55 -14.08
N LYS A 495 17.59 -19.34 -13.13
CA LYS A 495 17.90 -20.31 -12.06
C LYS A 495 17.78 -19.67 -10.71
N THR A 496 17.20 -20.37 -9.77
CA THR A 496 17.26 -20.01 -8.35
C THR A 496 18.61 -20.35 -7.78
N ILE A 497 19.23 -19.41 -7.10
CA ILE A 497 20.46 -19.58 -6.33
C ILE A 497 20.22 -19.17 -4.88
N GLN A 498 20.96 -19.78 -3.95
CA GLN A 498 20.84 -19.45 -2.54
C GLN A 498 22.13 -19.64 -1.77
N ILE A 499 22.30 -18.84 -0.72
CA ILE A 499 23.30 -18.99 0.32
C ILE A 499 22.55 -19.17 1.63
N GLU A 500 22.68 -20.33 2.22
CA GLU A 500 22.02 -20.67 3.49
C GLU A 500 22.95 -20.42 4.69
N LYS A 501 22.37 -20.39 5.89
CA LYS A 501 23.08 -20.31 7.18
C LYS A 501 24.03 -19.10 7.27
N ILE A 502 23.64 -17.98 6.66
CA ILE A 502 24.38 -16.73 6.77
C ILE A 502 24.20 -16.20 8.19
N LYS A 503 25.29 -16.07 8.93
CA LYS A 503 25.24 -15.47 10.27
C LYS A 503 25.19 -13.96 10.16
N VAL A 504 24.08 -13.36 10.59
CA VAL A 504 23.95 -11.92 10.79
C VAL A 504 24.30 -11.59 12.23
N THR A 505 25.13 -10.59 12.44
CA THR A 505 25.56 -10.09 13.74
C THR A 505 25.54 -8.57 13.79
N GLY A 506 25.19 -8.01 14.96
CA GLY A 506 25.12 -6.56 15.14
C GLY A 506 24.06 -5.87 14.29
N GLY A 507 23.01 -6.61 13.89
CA GLY A 507 21.87 -6.06 13.15
C GLY A 507 22.24 -5.46 11.79
N LYS A 508 23.29 -5.95 11.11
CA LYS A 508 23.76 -5.40 9.83
C LYS A 508 24.34 -6.48 8.93
N ILE A 509 24.02 -6.39 7.63
CA ILE A 509 24.57 -7.28 6.59
C ILE A 509 24.71 -6.50 5.27
N GLU A 510 25.75 -6.76 4.50
CA GLU A 510 25.88 -6.40 3.10
C GLU A 510 25.58 -7.65 2.26
N ILE A 511 24.69 -7.51 1.28
CA ILE A 511 24.43 -8.52 0.25
C ILE A 511 24.73 -7.93 -1.11
N GLY A 512 25.04 -8.78 -2.09
CA GLY A 512 25.26 -8.25 -3.43
C GLY A 512 25.63 -9.28 -4.48
N PHE A 513 25.82 -8.75 -5.68
CA PHE A 513 26.16 -9.50 -6.89
C PHE A 513 27.36 -8.86 -7.58
N ILE A 514 28.21 -9.70 -8.16
CA ILE A 514 29.28 -9.29 -9.05
C ILE A 514 29.04 -9.97 -10.39
N GLY A 515 28.62 -9.19 -11.39
CA GLY A 515 28.47 -9.64 -12.78
C GLY A 515 29.73 -9.34 -13.56
N GLU A 516 30.24 -10.31 -14.32
CA GLU A 516 31.44 -10.20 -15.14
C GLU A 516 31.16 -10.87 -16.48
N GLY A 517 31.56 -10.22 -17.58
CA GLY A 517 31.31 -10.75 -18.91
C GLY A 517 32.16 -10.14 -20.01
N GLN A 518 32.19 -10.83 -21.16
CA GLN A 518 32.77 -10.31 -22.39
C GLN A 518 31.87 -9.21 -22.99
N ALA A 519 32.36 -8.51 -24.00
CA ALA A 519 31.59 -7.50 -24.71
C ALA A 519 30.23 -8.04 -25.17
N ASN A 520 29.16 -7.28 -24.91
CA ASN A 520 27.76 -7.61 -25.21
C ASN A 520 27.17 -8.83 -24.47
N ALA A 521 27.92 -9.44 -23.56
CA ALA A 521 27.37 -10.43 -22.65
C ALA A 521 26.48 -9.76 -21.59
N PHE A 522 25.66 -10.53 -20.89
CA PHE A 522 24.79 -10.02 -19.84
C PHE A 522 24.71 -10.95 -18.62
N CYS A 523 24.39 -10.35 -17.48
CA CYS A 523 23.91 -11.02 -16.28
C CYS A 523 22.59 -10.38 -15.84
N CYS A 524 21.58 -11.17 -15.50
CA CYS A 524 20.33 -10.72 -14.92
C CYS A 524 20.16 -11.25 -13.50
N VAL A 525 19.52 -10.45 -12.64
CA VAL A 525 19.14 -10.83 -11.27
C VAL A 525 17.73 -10.38 -10.99
N ASP A 526 16.96 -11.19 -10.25
CA ASP A 526 15.61 -10.87 -9.84
C ASP A 526 15.21 -11.63 -8.56
N ASP A 527 14.05 -11.27 -7.98
CA ASP A 527 13.45 -11.91 -6.80
C ASP A 527 14.44 -12.13 -5.65
N VAL A 528 15.21 -11.10 -5.31
CA VAL A 528 16.20 -11.17 -4.23
C VAL A 528 15.50 -11.13 -2.88
N THR A 529 15.77 -12.14 -2.05
CA THR A 529 15.21 -12.24 -0.69
C THR A 529 16.30 -12.55 0.34
N LEU A 530 16.21 -11.90 1.50
CA LEU A 530 16.95 -12.22 2.71
C LEU A 530 15.96 -12.49 3.83
N ILE A 531 15.81 -13.75 4.19
CA ILE A 531 14.79 -14.23 5.14
C ILE A 531 15.48 -14.98 6.28
N PRO A 532 15.04 -14.84 7.55
CA PRO A 532 15.52 -15.68 8.65
C PRO A 532 15.40 -17.17 8.31
N SER A 533 16.46 -17.92 8.57
CA SER A 533 16.42 -19.38 8.36
C SER A 533 15.59 -20.01 9.49
N VAL A 534 14.63 -20.84 9.12
CA VAL A 534 13.89 -21.66 10.09
C VAL A 534 14.84 -22.74 10.58
N GLU A 535 15.18 -22.72 11.85
CA GLU A 535 15.84 -23.88 12.48
C GLU A 535 14.85 -25.05 12.45
N LYS A 536 15.25 -26.12 11.72
CA LYS A 536 14.47 -27.37 11.65
C LYS A 536 14.68 -28.18 12.91
#